data_2ea264ea21ab8fbfbd2776cb31e2410a
#
_entry.id   2ea264ea21ab8fbfbd2776cb31e2410a
#
_cell.length_a   1.000
_cell.length_b   1.000
_cell.length_c   1.000
_cell.angle_alpha   90.00
_cell.angle_beta   90.00
_cell.angle_gamma   90.00
#
_symmetry.space_group_name_H-M   'P 1'
#
loop_
_entity.id
_entity.type
_entity.pdbx_description
1 polymer ?
#
loop_
_entity_poly.entity_id
_entity_poly.type
_entity_poly.pdbx_seq_one_letter_code
_entity_poly.pdbx_strand_id
1 'polypeptide(L)'
;MKTTKNLFRNLFLFLMVSSISTLALAATDQAAETKPTKNVVEIAIDDARFSILVDAVSKAGLVDALSSEGPFTVFAPTNDAFEKLFKSLGVEGVEDLTAEQLKPILLYHVVSGKVMAKDVKSGEVATLNKDASMKIDASKSGVMIDGSSKVIITDVEGTNGVIHVIDSVLVPDTKKAKASKSSGGC
;
A
#
# COMPACT_ATOMS: atom_id res chain seq x y z
N MET A 1 57.63 18.16 -59.09
CA MET A 1 58.59 17.05 -58.94
C MET A 1 57.91 16.11 -57.95
N LYS A 2 57.40 15.10 -58.50
CA LYS A 2 57.67 13.67 -58.17
C LYS A 2 57.09 13.22 -56.82
N THR A 3 55.94 12.51 -56.91
CA THR A 3 55.90 11.03 -56.98
C THR A 3 56.07 10.41 -55.63
N THR A 4 55.31 9.58 -55.09
CA THR A 4 54.68 8.33 -55.53
C THR A 4 53.93 7.81 -54.29
N LYS A 5 52.70 7.35 -54.41
CA LYS A 5 52.31 5.94 -54.60
C LYS A 5 52.86 4.98 -53.54
N ASN A 6 52.00 4.40 -52.81
CA ASN A 6 51.64 2.98 -52.85
C ASN A 6 50.92 2.63 -51.54
N LEU A 7 49.72 2.20 -51.54
CA LEU A 7 49.18 0.93 -52.03
C LEU A 7 49.91 -0.28 -51.43
N PHE A 8 49.14 -1.01 -50.90
CA PHE A 8 49.18 -2.46 -50.59
C PHE A 8 48.85 -2.67 -49.11
N ARG A 9 47.66 -3.03 -48.90
CA ARG A 9 47.13 -4.36 -49.18
C ARG A 9 47.65 -5.40 -48.22
N ASN A 10 46.72 -5.89 -47.54
CA ASN A 10 46.55 -7.29 -47.22
C ASN A 10 47.24 -7.82 -46.00
N LEU A 11 46.50 -8.52 -45.41
CA LEU A 11 46.56 -9.93 -45.16
C LEU A 11 46.61 -10.28 -43.70
N PHE A 12 45.45 -10.78 -43.33
CA PHE A 12 45.35 -12.04 -42.58
C PHE A 12 46.37 -12.27 -41.48
N LEU A 13 45.91 -12.32 -40.31
CA LEU A 13 46.01 -13.54 -39.52
C LEU A 13 45.12 -13.45 -38.28
N PHE A 14 44.01 -14.07 -38.34
CA PHE A 14 43.62 -15.12 -37.44
C PHE A 14 44.54 -15.28 -36.23
N LEU A 15 44.04 -14.84 -35.08
CA LEU A 15 44.27 -15.61 -33.86
C LEU A 15 43.05 -15.51 -32.98
N MET A 16 42.40 -16.64 -32.88
CA MET A 16 41.48 -16.98 -31.82
C MET A 16 42.12 -16.68 -30.47
N VAL A 17 41.51 -15.88 -29.69
CA VAL A 17 41.66 -15.96 -28.23
C VAL A 17 40.26 -15.88 -27.67
N SER A 18 39.76 -17.04 -27.44
CA SER A 18 39.12 -17.52 -26.22
C SER A 18 38.20 -16.53 -25.50
N SER A 19 36.97 -16.74 -25.74
CA SER A 19 35.82 -16.43 -24.92
C SER A 19 36.14 -16.54 -23.42
N ILE A 20 36.14 -15.44 -22.75
CA ILE A 20 35.73 -15.41 -21.36
C ILE A 20 34.40 -14.66 -21.35
N SER A 21 33.35 -15.42 -21.49
CA SER A 21 32.01 -14.99 -21.14
C SER A 21 31.98 -14.78 -19.63
N THR A 22 32.32 -13.60 -19.18
CA THR A 22 31.87 -13.12 -17.89
C THR A 22 30.38 -12.87 -18.06
N LEU A 23 29.61 -13.87 -17.68
CA LEU A 23 28.20 -13.76 -17.39
C LEU A 23 28.08 -12.79 -16.22
N ALA A 24 28.10 -11.51 -16.51
CA ALA A 24 27.62 -10.50 -15.59
C ALA A 24 26.15 -10.77 -15.40
N LEU A 25 25.83 -11.44 -14.30
CA LEU A 25 24.51 -11.51 -13.74
C LEU A 25 24.16 -10.08 -13.32
N ALA A 26 23.75 -9.27 -14.28
CA ALA A 26 23.08 -8.05 -14.01
C ALA A 26 21.75 -8.45 -13.33
N ALA A 27 21.74 -8.34 -12.02
CA ALA A 27 20.50 -8.23 -11.28
C ALA A 27 19.81 -6.97 -11.83
N THR A 28 19.03 -7.15 -12.86
CA THR A 28 18.05 -6.18 -13.29
C THR A 28 17.00 -6.16 -12.18
N ASP A 29 17.20 -5.23 -11.26
CA ASP A 29 16.13 -4.68 -10.45
C ASP A 29 15.21 -3.92 -11.43
N GLN A 30 14.50 -4.68 -12.22
CA GLN A 30 13.33 -4.20 -12.94
C GLN A 30 12.22 -4.18 -11.91
N ALA A 31 12.08 -3.04 -11.24
CA ALA A 31 10.77 -2.59 -10.85
C ALA A 31 9.94 -2.49 -12.15
N ALA A 32 9.47 -3.63 -12.64
CA ALA A 32 8.50 -3.69 -13.70
C ALA A 32 7.29 -2.93 -13.14
N GLU A 33 6.99 -1.78 -13.72
CA GLU A 33 5.67 -1.16 -13.64
C GLU A 33 4.68 -2.11 -14.30
N THR A 34 4.41 -3.22 -13.65
CA THR A 34 3.33 -4.11 -14.03
C THR A 34 2.05 -3.38 -13.67
N LYS A 35 1.38 -2.90 -14.71
CA LYS A 35 0.03 -2.36 -14.56
C LYS A 35 -0.76 -3.33 -13.66
N PRO A 36 -1.34 -2.85 -12.57
CA PRO A 36 -2.04 -3.73 -11.64
C PRO A 36 -3.16 -4.47 -12.38
N THR A 37 -3.25 -5.77 -12.16
CA THR A 37 -4.26 -6.64 -12.76
C THR A 37 -5.31 -7.06 -11.74
N LYS A 38 -5.04 -6.85 -10.45
CA LYS A 38 -5.88 -7.23 -9.32
C LYS A 38 -6.39 -6.00 -8.59
N ASN A 39 -7.61 -6.10 -8.07
CA ASN A 39 -8.14 -5.05 -7.21
C ASN A 39 -7.56 -5.16 -5.79
N VAL A 40 -7.80 -4.15 -4.95
CA VAL A 40 -7.24 -4.09 -3.58
C VAL A 40 -7.66 -5.28 -2.72
N VAL A 41 -8.86 -5.84 -2.94
CA VAL A 41 -9.36 -7.01 -2.20
C VAL A 41 -8.65 -8.27 -2.65
N GLU A 42 -8.48 -8.47 -3.96
CA GLU A 42 -7.76 -9.61 -4.52
C GLU A 42 -6.30 -9.64 -4.09
N ILE A 43 -5.66 -8.47 -4.02
CA ILE A 43 -4.29 -8.35 -3.50
C ILE A 43 -4.24 -8.76 -2.03
N ALA A 44 -5.21 -8.35 -1.23
CA ALA A 44 -5.27 -8.70 0.19
C ALA A 44 -5.54 -10.22 0.39
N ILE A 45 -6.34 -10.84 -0.47
CA ILE A 45 -6.61 -12.30 -0.41
C ILE A 45 -5.35 -13.11 -0.73
N ASP A 46 -4.55 -12.66 -1.68
CA ASP A 46 -3.33 -13.36 -2.09
C ASP A 46 -2.19 -13.27 -1.07
N ASP A 47 -2.26 -12.34 -0.14
CA ASP A 47 -1.23 -12.11 0.85
C ASP A 47 -1.66 -12.64 2.23
N ALA A 48 -1.01 -13.70 2.67
CA ALA A 48 -1.29 -14.35 3.96
C ALA A 48 -1.19 -13.42 5.18
N ARG A 49 -0.51 -12.28 5.06
CA ARG A 49 -0.41 -11.26 6.12
C ARG A 49 -1.72 -10.56 6.40
N PHE A 50 -2.69 -10.64 5.51
CA PHE A 50 -3.98 -9.98 5.60
C PHE A 50 -5.15 -10.93 5.78
N SER A 51 -4.90 -12.21 6.13
CA SER A 51 -5.97 -13.19 6.29
C SER A 51 -7.05 -12.73 7.27
N ILE A 52 -6.65 -12.18 8.42
CA ILE A 52 -7.58 -11.64 9.43
C ILE A 52 -8.35 -10.43 8.90
N LEU A 53 -7.70 -9.56 8.10
CA LEU A 53 -8.36 -8.43 7.45
C LEU A 53 -9.42 -8.91 6.46
N VAL A 54 -9.11 -9.92 5.64
CA VAL A 54 -10.04 -10.50 4.66
C VAL A 54 -11.24 -11.11 5.36
N ASP A 55 -11.04 -11.84 6.44
CA ASP A 55 -12.12 -12.38 7.26
C ASP A 55 -12.99 -11.27 7.87
N ALA A 56 -12.37 -10.22 8.39
CA ALA A 56 -13.09 -9.06 8.93
C ALA A 56 -13.92 -8.34 7.87
N VAL A 57 -13.36 -8.11 6.67
CA VAL A 57 -14.05 -7.46 5.54
C VAL A 57 -15.22 -8.31 5.05
N SER A 58 -15.02 -9.63 4.95
CA SER A 58 -16.05 -10.60 4.57
C SER A 58 -17.20 -10.62 5.57
N LYS A 59 -16.87 -10.70 6.87
CA LYS A 59 -17.85 -10.68 7.97
C LYS A 59 -18.63 -9.37 8.04
N ALA A 60 -17.98 -8.24 7.76
CA ALA A 60 -18.62 -6.94 7.73
C ALA A 60 -19.47 -6.72 6.47
N GLY A 61 -19.40 -7.60 5.45
CA GLY A 61 -20.09 -7.46 4.17
C GLY A 61 -19.58 -6.27 3.34
N LEU A 62 -18.28 -5.96 3.42
CA LEU A 62 -17.67 -4.83 2.72
C LEU A 62 -16.87 -5.24 1.47
N VAL A 63 -16.82 -6.54 1.15
CA VAL A 63 -16.08 -7.06 -0.01
C VAL A 63 -16.51 -6.38 -1.30
N ASP A 64 -17.82 -6.31 -1.57
CA ASP A 64 -18.37 -5.69 -2.78
C ASP A 64 -18.08 -4.19 -2.83
N ALA A 65 -18.19 -3.51 -1.69
CA ALA A 65 -17.90 -2.09 -1.60
C ALA A 65 -16.45 -1.77 -1.91
N LEU A 66 -15.50 -2.59 -1.40
CA LEU A 66 -14.07 -2.41 -1.63
C LEU A 66 -13.59 -2.96 -2.99
N SER A 67 -14.38 -3.83 -3.62
CA SER A 67 -14.14 -4.34 -4.99
C SER A 67 -14.73 -3.43 -6.07
N SER A 68 -15.55 -2.44 -5.69
CA SER A 68 -16.16 -1.51 -6.63
C SER A 68 -15.14 -0.61 -7.31
N GLU A 69 -15.58 0.10 -8.35
CA GLU A 69 -14.74 1.08 -9.04
C GLU A 69 -14.35 2.22 -8.08
N GLY A 70 -13.00 2.28 -7.81
CA GLY A 70 -12.43 3.31 -6.94
C GLY A 70 -12.33 4.69 -7.61
N PRO A 71 -11.34 5.47 -7.29
CA PRO A 71 -10.13 5.09 -6.57
C PRO A 71 -10.27 5.07 -5.04
N PHE A 72 -9.64 4.08 -4.41
CA PHE A 72 -9.57 3.96 -2.96
C PHE A 72 -8.13 3.93 -2.46
N THR A 73 -7.91 4.40 -1.25
CA THR A 73 -6.68 4.15 -0.50
C THR A 73 -7.03 3.34 0.74
N VAL A 74 -6.48 2.14 0.82
CA VAL A 74 -6.75 1.20 1.91
C VAL A 74 -5.54 1.10 2.81
N PHE A 75 -5.71 1.40 4.08
CA PHE A 75 -4.70 1.15 5.11
C PHE A 75 -4.92 -0.26 5.66
N ALA A 76 -4.12 -1.22 5.18
CA ALA A 76 -4.27 -2.63 5.50
C ALA A 76 -3.43 -3.00 6.73
N PRO A 77 -4.05 -3.27 7.89
CA PRO A 77 -3.33 -3.77 9.05
C PRO A 77 -2.95 -5.23 8.84
N THR A 78 -1.75 -5.60 9.30
CA THR A 78 -1.28 -6.98 9.30
C THR A 78 -2.00 -7.82 10.34
N ASN A 79 -1.86 -9.15 10.27
CA ASN A 79 -2.37 -10.07 11.28
C ASN A 79 -1.87 -9.70 12.69
N ASP A 80 -0.57 -9.36 12.81
CA ASP A 80 0.02 -8.90 14.09
C ASP A 80 -0.66 -7.64 14.64
N ALA A 81 -1.10 -6.75 13.75
CA ALA A 81 -1.83 -5.54 14.14
C ALA A 81 -3.21 -5.89 14.73
N PHE A 82 -3.90 -6.86 14.14
CA PHE A 82 -5.17 -7.37 14.66
C PHE A 82 -5.01 -8.09 15.99
N GLU A 83 -3.96 -8.91 16.13
CA GLU A 83 -3.69 -9.57 17.42
C GLU A 83 -3.47 -8.57 18.57
N LYS A 84 -2.77 -7.47 18.29
CA LYS A 84 -2.60 -6.39 19.28
C LYS A 84 -3.95 -5.78 19.65
N LEU A 85 -4.83 -5.57 18.68
CA LEU A 85 -6.17 -5.05 18.91
C LEU A 85 -7.00 -6.03 19.75
N PHE A 86 -7.02 -7.31 19.39
CA PHE A 86 -7.76 -8.34 20.11
C PHE A 86 -7.34 -8.42 21.57
N LYS A 87 -6.02 -8.41 21.83
CA LYS A 87 -5.48 -8.36 23.21
C LYS A 87 -5.94 -7.12 23.97
N SER A 88 -6.04 -5.99 23.30
CA SER A 88 -6.48 -4.74 23.93
C SER A 88 -7.99 -4.72 24.25
N LEU A 89 -8.77 -5.41 23.44
CA LEU A 89 -10.22 -5.54 23.60
C LEU A 89 -10.62 -6.72 24.49
N GLY A 90 -9.69 -7.63 24.79
CA GLY A 90 -9.96 -8.85 25.57
C GLY A 90 -10.78 -9.88 24.79
N VAL A 91 -10.63 -9.92 23.45
CA VAL A 91 -11.27 -10.87 22.54
C VAL A 91 -10.22 -11.79 21.93
N GLU A 92 -10.61 -12.98 21.48
CA GLU A 92 -9.68 -13.97 20.92
C GLU A 92 -9.49 -13.82 19.40
N GLY A 93 -10.49 -13.26 18.70
CA GLY A 93 -10.43 -13.13 17.24
C GLY A 93 -11.53 -12.25 16.65
N VAL A 94 -11.54 -12.22 15.31
CA VAL A 94 -12.59 -11.52 14.52
C VAL A 94 -13.97 -12.10 14.81
N GLU A 95 -14.03 -13.37 15.22
CA GLU A 95 -15.28 -14.10 15.45
C GLU A 95 -16.05 -13.55 16.64
N ASP A 96 -15.36 -13.00 17.63
CA ASP A 96 -15.95 -12.36 18.81
C ASP A 96 -16.50 -10.95 18.51
N LEU A 97 -16.11 -10.36 17.39
CA LEU A 97 -16.56 -9.04 16.98
C LEU A 97 -17.76 -9.15 16.04
N THR A 98 -18.77 -8.32 16.27
CA THR A 98 -19.94 -8.26 15.38
C THR A 98 -19.63 -7.48 14.11
N ALA A 99 -20.40 -7.75 13.03
CA ALA A 99 -20.28 -6.98 11.77
C ALA A 99 -20.49 -5.48 12.00
N GLU A 100 -21.35 -5.11 12.94
CA GLU A 100 -21.63 -3.72 13.30
C GLU A 100 -20.45 -3.03 13.98
N GLN A 101 -19.66 -3.77 14.72
CA GLN A 101 -18.43 -3.26 15.35
C GLN A 101 -17.29 -3.16 14.34
N LEU A 102 -17.20 -4.13 13.40
CA LEU A 102 -16.16 -4.16 12.38
C LEU A 102 -16.35 -3.08 11.30
N LYS A 103 -17.59 -2.82 10.86
CA LYS A 103 -17.88 -1.84 9.83
C LYS A 103 -17.27 -0.46 10.06
N PRO A 104 -17.48 0.21 11.19
CA PRO A 104 -16.91 1.55 11.41
C PRO A 104 -15.38 1.53 11.47
N ILE A 105 -14.80 0.45 11.99
CA ILE A 105 -13.34 0.26 12.05
C ILE A 105 -12.80 0.12 10.62
N LEU A 106 -13.35 -0.79 9.82
CA LEU A 106 -12.91 -1.05 8.46
C LEU A 106 -13.12 0.16 7.54
N LEU A 107 -14.26 0.85 7.64
CA LEU A 107 -14.52 2.08 6.88
C LEU A 107 -13.57 3.22 7.29
N TYR A 108 -13.07 3.20 8.52
CA TYR A 108 -12.06 4.15 8.97
C TYR A 108 -10.69 3.91 8.33
N HIS A 109 -10.39 2.68 7.94
CA HIS A 109 -9.16 2.32 7.23
C HIS A 109 -9.19 2.61 5.73
N VAL A 110 -10.31 3.08 5.20
CA VAL A 110 -10.47 3.36 3.78
C VAL A 110 -10.70 4.83 3.54
N VAL A 111 -9.89 5.40 2.67
CA VAL A 111 -10.00 6.79 2.21
C VAL A 111 -10.46 6.79 0.76
N SER A 112 -11.38 7.67 0.41
CA SER A 112 -11.76 7.89 -0.97
C SER A 112 -10.67 8.68 -1.71
N GLY A 113 -10.27 8.19 -2.89
CA GLY A 113 -9.17 8.74 -3.68
C GLY A 113 -7.91 7.88 -3.67
N LYS A 114 -7.10 7.99 -4.71
CA LYS A 114 -5.79 7.35 -4.80
C LYS A 114 -4.74 8.30 -4.22
N VAL A 115 -4.23 7.98 -3.05
CA VAL A 115 -3.20 8.75 -2.36
C VAL A 115 -1.91 7.92 -2.33
N MET A 116 -0.91 8.32 -3.11
CA MET A 116 0.41 7.70 -3.10
C MET A 116 1.25 8.25 -1.94
N ALA A 117 2.19 7.48 -1.43
CA ALA A 117 3.06 7.92 -0.33
C ALA A 117 3.78 9.25 -0.61
N LYS A 118 4.15 9.49 -1.86
CA LYS A 118 4.77 10.76 -2.31
C LYS A 118 3.82 11.97 -2.24
N ASP A 119 2.51 11.71 -2.34
CA ASP A 119 1.47 12.74 -2.37
C ASP A 119 0.85 12.97 -0.98
N VAL A 120 1.18 12.09 -0.02
CA VAL A 120 0.72 12.19 1.36
C VAL A 120 1.26 13.46 1.99
N LYS A 121 0.34 14.32 2.43
CA LYS A 121 0.65 15.51 3.22
C LYS A 121 0.15 15.31 4.64
N SER A 122 0.89 15.86 5.59
CA SER A 122 0.42 15.91 6.98
C SER A 122 -0.87 16.70 7.05
N GLY A 123 -1.89 16.13 7.67
CA GLY A 123 -3.21 16.76 7.79
C GLY A 123 -4.31 15.76 8.09
N GLU A 124 -5.53 16.25 8.15
CA GLU A 124 -6.70 15.42 8.31
C GLU A 124 -7.25 14.97 6.95
N VAL A 125 -7.53 13.68 6.82
CA VAL A 125 -8.09 13.08 5.62
C VAL A 125 -9.44 12.45 5.96
N ALA A 126 -10.42 12.72 5.12
CA ALA A 126 -11.76 12.12 5.26
C ALA A 126 -11.71 10.64 4.90
N THR A 127 -12.18 9.80 5.79
CA THR A 127 -12.33 8.36 5.57
C THR A 127 -13.72 8.03 5.02
N LEU A 128 -13.94 6.79 4.59
CA LEU A 128 -15.28 6.32 4.24
C LEU A 128 -16.21 6.24 5.47
N ASN A 129 -15.63 6.21 6.67
CA ASN A 129 -16.39 6.45 7.89
C ASN A 129 -16.68 7.96 8.01
N LYS A 130 -17.89 8.37 7.62
CA LYS A 130 -18.32 9.78 7.60
C LYS A 130 -18.28 10.47 8.96
N ASP A 131 -18.18 9.69 10.03
CA ASP A 131 -18.19 10.19 11.41
C ASP A 131 -16.79 10.41 11.98
N ALA A 132 -15.73 10.09 11.23
CA ALA A 132 -14.36 10.21 11.70
C ALA A 132 -13.40 10.59 10.57
N SER A 133 -12.51 11.54 10.86
CA SER A 133 -11.36 11.88 10.01
C SER A 133 -10.08 11.26 10.57
N MET A 134 -9.20 10.88 9.69
CA MET A 134 -7.90 10.30 10.01
C MET A 134 -6.84 11.38 9.94
N LYS A 135 -5.97 11.44 10.94
CA LYS A 135 -4.83 12.34 10.92
C LYS A 135 -3.61 11.62 10.39
N ILE A 136 -3.04 12.15 9.31
CA ILE A 136 -1.80 11.64 8.74
C ILE A 136 -0.66 12.60 9.06
N ASP A 137 0.43 12.07 9.60
CA ASP A 137 1.68 12.78 9.81
C ASP A 137 2.76 12.18 8.90
N ALA A 138 3.04 12.89 7.80
CA ALA A 138 4.12 12.54 6.88
C ALA A 138 5.41 13.21 7.34
N SER A 139 6.38 12.44 7.77
CA SER A 139 7.68 12.93 8.22
C SER A 139 8.82 12.22 7.47
N LYS A 140 10.05 12.72 7.64
CA LYS A 140 11.25 12.06 7.06
C LYS A 140 11.49 10.65 7.60
N SER A 141 10.91 10.31 8.75
CA SER A 141 10.99 8.98 9.38
C SER A 141 9.89 8.01 8.93
N GLY A 142 9.01 8.46 8.03
CA GLY A 142 7.90 7.67 7.51
C GLY A 142 6.54 8.33 7.75
N VAL A 143 5.51 7.61 7.34
CA VAL A 143 4.12 8.05 7.52
C VAL A 143 3.56 7.43 8.80
N MET A 144 3.05 8.28 9.67
CA MET A 144 2.33 7.89 10.89
C MET A 144 0.86 8.26 10.74
N ILE A 145 -0.01 7.42 11.25
CA ILE A 145 -1.46 7.63 11.20
C ILE A 145 -1.98 7.68 12.63
N ASP A 146 -2.74 8.75 12.94
CA ASP A 146 -3.29 9.05 14.26
C ASP A 146 -2.24 9.02 15.39
N GLY A 147 -0.95 9.17 15.04
CA GLY A 147 0.17 9.13 15.99
C GLY A 147 0.42 7.76 16.62
N SER A 148 -0.31 6.72 16.21
CA SER A 148 -0.25 5.38 16.81
C SER A 148 0.13 4.28 15.82
N SER A 149 -0.21 4.42 14.55
CA SER A 149 0.07 3.42 13.52
C SER A 149 1.13 3.91 12.56
N LYS A 150 2.11 3.07 12.27
CA LYS A 150 3.15 3.34 11.29
C LYS A 150 2.86 2.61 9.98
N VAL A 151 3.03 3.31 8.87
CA VAL A 151 3.01 2.68 7.54
C VAL A 151 4.34 1.98 7.33
N ILE A 152 4.31 0.67 7.12
CA ILE A 152 5.47 -0.20 6.93
C ILE A 152 5.76 -0.52 5.47
N ILE A 153 4.73 -0.59 4.64
CA ILE A 153 4.84 -0.75 3.18
C ILE A 153 3.88 0.25 2.54
N THR A 154 4.36 0.95 1.53
CA THR A 154 3.59 1.94 0.80
C THR A 154 3.38 1.51 -0.65
N ASP A 155 2.38 2.12 -1.29
CA ASP A 155 2.20 2.11 -2.74
C ASP A 155 2.05 0.72 -3.37
N VAL A 156 1.35 -0.21 -2.69
CA VAL A 156 0.91 -1.46 -3.32
C VAL A 156 -0.31 -1.14 -4.19
N GLU A 157 -0.07 -1.05 -5.51
CA GLU A 157 -1.09 -0.60 -6.45
C GLU A 157 -2.03 -1.72 -6.85
N GLY A 158 -3.33 -1.46 -6.75
CA GLY A 158 -4.41 -2.26 -7.31
C GLY A 158 -5.12 -1.52 -8.45
N THR A 159 -5.96 -2.23 -9.20
CA THR A 159 -6.74 -1.67 -10.33
C THR A 159 -7.71 -0.58 -9.90
N ASN A 160 -8.24 -0.69 -8.69
CA ASN A 160 -9.23 0.23 -8.13
C ASN A 160 -8.72 1.04 -6.93
N GLY A 161 -7.41 1.00 -6.62
CA GLY A 161 -6.86 1.76 -5.51
C GLY A 161 -5.42 1.45 -5.16
N VAL A 162 -5.01 1.89 -3.98
CA VAL A 162 -3.67 1.67 -3.42
C VAL A 162 -3.81 1.12 -2.00
N ILE A 163 -2.94 0.21 -1.63
CA ILE A 163 -2.85 -0.33 -0.29
C ILE A 163 -1.59 0.20 0.39
N HIS A 164 -1.72 0.68 1.60
CA HIS A 164 -0.64 0.99 2.52
C HIS A 164 -0.72 0.05 3.71
N VAL A 165 0.34 -0.70 3.94
CA VAL A 165 0.39 -1.67 5.05
C VAL A 165 0.78 -0.96 6.35
N ILE A 166 0.01 -1.20 7.39
CA ILE A 166 0.20 -0.60 8.71
C ILE A 166 0.43 -1.65 9.80
N ASP A 167 1.17 -1.26 10.84
CA ASP A 167 1.58 -2.11 11.96
C ASP A 167 0.58 -2.16 13.13
N SER A 168 -0.47 -1.35 13.05
CA SER A 168 -1.49 -1.27 14.10
C SER A 168 -2.86 -0.95 13.49
N VAL A 169 -3.92 -1.52 14.05
CA VAL A 169 -5.31 -1.25 13.62
C VAL A 169 -5.73 0.14 14.12
N LEU A 170 -6.32 0.93 13.22
CA LEU A 170 -6.86 2.23 13.54
C LEU A 170 -8.25 2.08 14.15
N VAL A 171 -8.42 2.58 15.36
CA VAL A 171 -9.72 2.59 16.01
C VAL A 171 -10.26 4.02 16.00
N PRO A 172 -11.42 4.26 15.38
CA PRO A 172 -11.97 5.59 15.34
C PRO A 172 -12.33 6.10 16.75
N ASP A 173 -11.78 7.24 17.13
CA ASP A 173 -12.10 7.90 18.39
C ASP A 173 -13.49 8.53 18.28
N THR A 174 -14.52 7.78 18.68
CA THR A 174 -15.92 8.24 18.63
C THR A 174 -16.17 9.48 19.50
N LYS A 175 -15.22 9.86 20.36
CA LYS A 175 -15.28 11.09 21.15
C LYS A 175 -14.96 12.35 20.36
N LYS A 176 -14.15 12.27 19.28
CA LYS A 176 -13.82 13.42 18.42
C LYS A 176 -14.94 13.79 17.44
N ALA A 177 -15.73 12.84 17.01
CA ALA A 177 -16.80 13.09 16.02
C ALA A 177 -17.93 14.00 16.53
N LYS A 178 -18.12 14.11 17.84
CA LYS A 178 -19.16 15.00 18.45
C LYS A 178 -18.72 16.46 18.58
N ALA A 179 -17.44 16.76 18.48
CA ALA A 179 -16.95 18.13 18.69
C ALA A 179 -17.06 19.03 17.45
N SER A 180 -17.15 18.45 16.24
CA SER A 180 -17.22 19.24 15.00
C SER A 180 -18.63 19.63 14.56
N LYS A 181 -19.69 19.12 15.21
CA LYS A 181 -21.08 19.45 14.90
C LYS A 181 -21.71 20.54 15.77
N SER A 182 -20.96 21.13 16.67
CA SER A 182 -21.49 22.16 17.62
C SER A 182 -21.02 23.59 17.32
N SER A 183 -20.70 23.93 16.09
CA SER A 183 -20.40 25.33 15.73
C SER A 183 -21.14 25.73 14.46
N GLY A 184 -22.44 25.91 14.62
CA GLY A 184 -23.29 26.37 13.53
C GLY A 184 -24.72 26.59 13.99
N GLY A 185 -24.91 27.59 14.85
CA GLY A 185 -26.23 27.96 15.28
C GLY A 185 -26.23 29.20 16.17
N CYS A 186 -26.17 30.35 15.57
CA CYS A 186 -26.84 31.60 15.93
C CYS A 186 -26.94 32.46 14.70
#